data_93c2c7ee76dce8be847c758fc545e4b1
#
_entry.id   93c2c7ee76dce8be847c758fc545e4b1
#
_cell.length_a   1.000
_cell.length_b   1.000
_cell.length_c   1.000
_cell.angle_alpha   90.00
_cell.angle_beta   90.00
_cell.angle_gamma   90.00
#
_symmetry.space_group_name_H-M   'P 1'
#
loop_
_entity.id
_entity.type
_entity.pdbx_description
1 polymer ?
#
loop_
_entity_poly.entity_id
_entity_poly.type
_entity_poly.pdbx_seq_one_letter_code
_entity_poly.pdbx_strand_id
1 'polypeptide(L)' 'MWPGGAACIVRRRIPVGSLENYRRLGWTDARLLSNFPSLRAVDLVHAWAYADAHRAEMDEEIRRNEAA' A
#
# COMPACT_ATOMS: atom_id res chain seq x y z
N MET A 1 -7.51 1.70 16.15
CA MET A 1 -6.12 2.13 16.37
C MET A 1 -5.15 1.31 15.54
N TRP A 2 -4.14 1.93 15.01
CA TRP A 2 -3.16 1.27 14.15
C TRP A 2 -2.02 0.70 14.98
N PRO A 3 -1.90 -0.61 15.10
CA PRO A 3 -0.73 -1.17 15.77
C PRO A 3 0.51 -0.87 14.93
N GLY A 4 1.54 -0.36 15.57
CA GLY A 4 2.77 -0.05 14.90
C GLY A 4 2.74 1.17 14.01
N GLY A 5 1.61 1.83 13.90
CA GLY A 5 1.49 3.08 13.15
C GLY A 5 1.42 2.94 11.64
N ALA A 6 1.45 1.74 11.09
CA ALA A 6 1.36 1.56 9.65
C ALA A 6 -0.09 1.61 9.18
N ALA A 7 -0.35 2.37 8.10
CA ALA A 7 -1.67 2.41 7.50
C ALA A 7 -1.93 1.12 6.72
N CYS A 8 -3.12 0.59 6.87
CA CYS A 8 -3.52 -0.66 6.22
C CYS A 8 -4.89 -0.50 5.58
N ILE A 9 -5.16 -1.36 4.60
CA ILE A 9 -6.52 -1.54 4.12
C ILE A 9 -7.24 -2.33 5.20
N VAL A 10 -8.15 -1.67 5.89
CA VAL A 10 -8.72 -2.18 7.14
C VAL A 10 -9.29 -3.58 7.01
N ARG A 11 -10.10 -3.79 5.99
CA ARG A 11 -10.77 -5.07 5.81
C ARG A 11 -9.84 -6.19 5.39
N ARG A 12 -8.70 -5.85 4.80
CA ARG A 12 -7.78 -6.84 4.23
C ARG A 12 -6.47 -6.92 4.95
N ARG A 13 -6.20 -5.96 5.82
CA ARG A 13 -4.95 -5.86 6.55
C ARG A 13 -3.74 -5.82 5.63
N ILE A 14 -3.90 -5.22 4.46
CA ILE A 14 -2.81 -5.07 3.52
C ILE A 14 -2.19 -3.70 3.74
N PRO A 15 -0.90 -3.64 4.09
CA PRO A 15 -0.25 -2.34 4.32
C PRO A 15 -0.23 -1.51 3.04
N VAL A 16 -0.58 -0.24 3.17
CA VAL A 16 -0.54 0.67 2.04
C VAL A 16 0.87 0.79 1.50
N GLY A 17 1.88 0.73 2.38
CA GLY A 17 3.27 0.77 1.97
C GLY A 17 3.65 -0.35 1.03
N SER A 18 3.10 -1.55 1.24
CA SER A 18 3.36 -2.67 0.34
C SER A 18 2.77 -2.42 -1.04
N LEU A 19 1.55 -1.90 -1.09
CA LEU A 19 0.91 -1.58 -2.37
C LEU A 19 1.68 -0.48 -3.10
N GLU A 20 2.14 0.52 -2.37
CA GLU A 20 2.92 1.60 -2.95
C GLU A 20 4.25 1.08 -3.49
N ASN A 21 4.87 0.14 -2.80
CA ASN A 21 6.11 -0.46 -3.28
C ASN A 21 5.90 -1.17 -4.62
N TYR A 22 4.83 -1.95 -4.74
CA TYR A 22 4.51 -2.58 -6.02
C TYR A 22 4.26 -1.55 -7.11
N ARG A 23 3.55 -0.46 -6.78
CA ARG A 23 3.31 0.61 -7.75
C ARG A 23 4.62 1.20 -8.25
N ARG A 24 5.57 1.42 -7.35
CA ARG A 24 6.90 1.96 -7.71
C ARG A 24 7.69 1.00 -8.57
N LEU A 25 7.43 -0.30 -8.43
CA LEU A 25 8.06 -1.32 -9.26
C LEU A 25 7.40 -1.45 -10.64
N GLY A 26 6.37 -0.66 -10.90
CA GLY A 26 5.72 -0.66 -12.20
C GLY A 26 4.46 -1.49 -12.31
N TRP A 27 3.95 -2.00 -11.20
CA TRP A 27 2.72 -2.78 -11.22
C TRP A 27 1.53 -1.87 -11.51
N THR A 28 0.64 -2.33 -12.38
CA THR A 28 -0.60 -1.63 -12.66
C THR A 28 -1.66 -2.00 -11.64
N ASP A 29 -2.71 -1.17 -11.56
CA ASP A 29 -3.86 -1.48 -10.71
C ASP A 29 -4.47 -2.82 -11.10
N ALA A 30 -4.58 -3.09 -12.40
CA ALA A 30 -5.14 -4.35 -12.89
C ALA A 30 -4.32 -5.54 -12.39
N ARG A 31 -3.00 -5.40 -12.40
CA ARG A 31 -2.14 -6.48 -11.91
C ARG A 31 -2.29 -6.69 -10.41
N LEU A 32 -2.39 -5.60 -9.66
CA LEU A 32 -2.61 -5.69 -8.22
C LEU A 32 -3.93 -6.38 -7.91
N LEU A 33 -4.99 -5.99 -8.60
CA LEU A 33 -6.30 -6.60 -8.38
C LEU A 33 -6.30 -8.08 -8.75
N SER A 34 -5.53 -8.45 -9.77
CA SER A 34 -5.41 -9.84 -10.18
C SER A 34 -4.67 -10.68 -9.14
N ASN A 35 -3.63 -10.11 -8.52
CA ASN A 35 -2.79 -10.83 -7.55
C ASN A 35 -3.37 -10.81 -6.14
N PHE A 36 -4.24 -9.86 -5.84
CA PHE A 36 -4.88 -9.75 -4.52
C PHE A 36 -6.39 -9.78 -4.72
N PRO A 37 -6.98 -10.98 -4.88
CA PRO A 37 -8.40 -11.09 -5.24
C PRO A 37 -9.34 -10.43 -4.25
N SER A 38 -8.92 -10.25 -3.01
CA SER A 38 -9.77 -9.62 -2.00
C SER A 38 -9.75 -8.09 -2.09
N LEU A 39 -8.84 -7.51 -2.88
CA LEU A 39 -8.81 -6.08 -3.08
C LEU A 39 -9.87 -5.63 -4.08
N ARG A 40 -10.39 -4.44 -3.86
CA ARG A 40 -11.31 -3.80 -4.78
C ARG A 40 -10.67 -2.55 -5.36
N ALA A 41 -11.20 -2.09 -6.49
CA ALA A 41 -10.69 -0.87 -7.12
C ALA A 41 -10.74 0.32 -6.17
N VAL A 42 -11.81 0.43 -5.37
CA VAL A 42 -11.94 1.53 -4.42
C VAL A 42 -10.86 1.47 -3.34
N ASP A 43 -10.42 0.28 -2.98
CA ASP A 43 -9.33 0.14 -2.01
C ASP A 43 -8.05 0.76 -2.54
N LEU A 44 -7.77 0.57 -3.83
CA LEU A 44 -6.60 1.18 -4.45
C LEU A 44 -6.73 2.69 -4.53
N VAL A 45 -7.93 3.20 -4.82
CA VAL A 45 -8.16 4.64 -4.84
C VAL A 45 -7.78 5.25 -3.48
N HIS A 46 -8.26 4.64 -2.41
CA HIS A 46 -7.95 5.12 -1.06
C HIS A 46 -6.46 4.97 -0.74
N ALA A 47 -5.87 3.85 -1.14
CA ALA A 47 -4.45 3.61 -0.90
C ALA A 47 -3.59 4.65 -1.60
N TRP A 48 -3.90 4.95 -2.85
CA TRP A 48 -3.12 5.95 -3.60
C TRP A 48 -3.29 7.34 -3.02
N ALA A 49 -4.50 7.68 -2.61
CA ALA A 49 -4.74 8.99 -1.97
C ALA A 49 -3.92 9.12 -0.68
N TYR A 50 -3.90 8.06 0.11
CA TYR A 50 -3.09 8.06 1.34
C TYR A 50 -1.60 8.16 1.02
N ALA A 51 -1.15 7.34 0.08
CA ALA A 51 0.27 7.31 -0.28
C ALA A 51 0.74 8.67 -0.79
N ASP A 52 -0.07 9.33 -1.61
CA ASP A 52 0.28 10.64 -2.16
C ASP A 52 0.31 11.71 -1.08
N ALA A 53 -0.56 11.60 -0.08
CA ALA A 53 -0.59 12.55 1.03
C ALA A 53 0.52 12.31 2.05
N HIS A 54 1.09 11.10 2.08
CA HIS A 54 2.07 10.70 3.08
C HIS A 54 3.31 10.11 2.44
N ARG A 55 3.88 10.81 1.46
CA ARG A 55 5.01 10.27 0.69
C ARG A 55 6.22 9.96 1.56
N ALA A 56 6.54 10.84 2.50
CA ALA A 56 7.70 10.61 3.38
C ALA A 56 7.50 9.37 4.23
N GLU A 57 6.29 9.16 4.71
CA GLU A 57 5.96 7.97 5.48
C GLU A 57 6.07 6.70 4.63
N MET A 58 5.62 6.79 3.38
CA MET A 58 5.73 5.67 2.45
C MET A 58 7.19 5.35 2.17
N ASP A 59 7.99 6.37 1.92
CA ASP A 59 9.42 6.19 1.67
C ASP A 59 10.09 5.49 2.85
N GLU A 60 9.73 5.88 4.06
CA GLU A 60 10.31 5.31 5.26
C GLU A 60 9.92 3.84 5.44
N GLU A 61 8.65 3.51 5.22
CA GLU A 61 8.18 2.14 5.34
C GLU A 61 8.85 1.23 4.33
N ILE A 62 8.93 1.69 3.08
CA ILE A 62 9.54 0.89 2.02
C ILE A 62 11.01 0.67 2.31
N ARG A 63 11.70 1.69 2.77
CA ARG A 63 13.11 1.58 3.11
C ARG A 63 13.33 0.60 4.26
N ARG A 64 12.48 0.63 5.27
CA ARG A 64 12.58 -0.31 6.38
C ARG A 64 12.36 -1.75 5.93
N ASN A 65 11.41 -1.95 5.04
CA ASN A 65 11.13 -3.29 4.52
C ASN A 65 12.30 -3.82 3.71
N GLU A 66 12.95 -2.96 2.95
CA GLU A 66 14.12 -3.35 2.17
C GLU A 66 15.31 -3.67 3.07
N ALA A 67 15.43 -2.95 4.18
CA ALA A 67 16.54 -3.16 5.10
C ALA A 67 16.37 -4.41 5.97
N ALA A 68 15.14 -4.85 6.14
CA ALA A 68 14.85 -6.05 6.92
C ALA A 68 15.27 -7.34 6.17
#